data_97d5109750c658db61d907c008fd48bb
#
_entry.id   97d5109750c658db61d907c008fd48bb
#
_cell.length_a   1.000
_cell.length_b   1.000
_cell.length_c   1.000
_cell.angle_alpha   90.00
_cell.angle_beta   90.00
_cell.angle_gamma   90.00
#
_symmetry.space_group_name_H-M   'P 1'
#
loop_
_entity.id
_entity.type
_entity.pdbx_description
1 polymer ?
#
loop_
_entity_poly.entity_id
_entity_poly.type
_entity_poly.pdbx_seq_one_letter_code
_entity_poly.pdbx_strand_id
1 'polypeptide(L)'
;MKLSEVQTCILSLFDAEKLERFPDEWAFRAAGDGDVSRVGYATNLTPETVEEAVRNEVGLMITHHDAWDFLYGMKEYCMGKLQEHGISHCFFHLPLDDADFGTSASLAKALGLRIVEKSNLYRDTFYCGRIGEFNAAVEFECLRGSLENLLGEPVRAWKSHDRPIKRVCVAAGGGLMTNDVKDAVDGTCDAYITGEKTLYTVEYARFAGINLFVGSHTFTEIFGVENLAAKVKDRFGDIDVMKLKEDHIE
;
A
#
# COMPACT_ATOMS: atom_id res chain seq x y z
N MET A 1 -11.98 -14.95 -18.71
CA MET A 1 -12.86 -13.86 -18.30
C MET A 1 -12.49 -12.61 -19.07
N LYS A 2 -13.46 -11.79 -19.48
CA LYS A 2 -13.17 -10.58 -20.25
C LYS A 2 -12.49 -9.52 -19.39
N LEU A 3 -11.43 -8.91 -19.94
CA LEU A 3 -10.69 -7.82 -19.28
C LEU A 3 -11.62 -6.66 -18.89
N SER A 4 -12.61 -6.32 -19.76
CA SER A 4 -13.58 -5.25 -19.50
C SER A 4 -14.49 -5.52 -18.29
N GLU A 5 -14.80 -6.79 -17.98
CA GLU A 5 -15.55 -7.16 -16.78
C GLU A 5 -14.71 -6.97 -15.53
N VAL A 6 -13.40 -7.36 -15.60
CA VAL A 6 -12.44 -7.15 -14.49
C VAL A 6 -12.24 -5.66 -14.24
N GLN A 7 -12.04 -4.86 -15.29
CA GLN A 7 -11.94 -3.41 -15.21
C GLN A 7 -13.17 -2.79 -14.53
N THR A 8 -14.37 -3.15 -14.98
CA THR A 8 -15.62 -2.64 -14.39
C THR A 8 -15.71 -3.00 -12.91
N CYS A 9 -15.36 -4.23 -12.54
CA CYS A 9 -15.34 -4.67 -11.16
C CYS A 9 -14.36 -3.84 -10.31
N ILE A 10 -13.11 -3.69 -10.75
CA ILE A 10 -12.09 -2.93 -10.01
C ILE A 10 -12.52 -1.47 -9.84
N LEU A 11 -12.97 -0.80 -10.91
CA LEU A 11 -13.38 0.60 -10.83
C LEU A 11 -14.59 0.81 -9.91
N SER A 12 -15.48 -0.16 -9.81
CA SER A 12 -16.65 -0.09 -8.91
C SER A 12 -16.30 -0.14 -7.42
N LEU A 13 -15.06 -0.49 -7.06
CA LEU A 13 -14.58 -0.54 -5.67
C LEU A 13 -14.17 0.85 -5.15
N PHE A 14 -14.00 1.83 -6.03
CA PHE A 14 -13.52 3.17 -5.70
C PHE A 14 -14.59 4.24 -5.89
N ASP A 15 -14.41 5.37 -5.23
CA ASP A 15 -15.26 6.55 -5.37
C ASP A 15 -15.07 7.17 -6.78
N ALA A 16 -16.13 7.13 -7.60
CA ALA A 16 -16.08 7.60 -8.98
C ALA A 16 -15.74 9.09 -9.10
N GLU A 17 -16.22 9.96 -8.17
CA GLU A 17 -15.93 11.39 -8.18
C GLU A 17 -14.44 11.64 -7.88
N LYS A 18 -13.84 10.85 -6.98
CA LYS A 18 -12.40 10.91 -6.70
C LYS A 18 -11.57 10.44 -7.88
N LEU A 19 -11.95 9.35 -8.54
CA LEU A 19 -11.27 8.89 -9.75
C LEU A 19 -11.31 9.93 -10.87
N GLU A 20 -12.45 10.57 -11.10
CA GLU A 20 -12.59 11.63 -12.10
C GLU A 20 -11.78 12.90 -11.76
N ARG A 21 -11.78 13.29 -10.48
CA ARG A 21 -11.09 14.48 -10.01
C ARG A 21 -9.56 14.35 -10.02
N PHE A 22 -9.04 13.14 -9.85
CA PHE A 22 -7.61 12.85 -9.73
C PHE A 22 -7.15 11.78 -10.73
N PRO A 23 -7.21 12.06 -12.04
CA PRO A 23 -6.89 11.08 -13.08
C PRO A 23 -5.38 10.73 -13.15
N ASP A 24 -4.52 11.49 -12.47
CA ASP A 24 -3.09 11.23 -12.31
C ASP A 24 -2.77 10.17 -11.27
N GLU A 25 -3.73 9.84 -10.39
CA GLU A 25 -3.54 8.92 -9.26
C GLU A 25 -3.97 7.48 -9.57
N TRP A 26 -4.40 7.20 -10.79
CA TRP A 26 -4.76 5.86 -11.22
C TRP A 26 -4.72 5.73 -12.73
N ALA A 27 -4.58 4.50 -13.23
CA ALA A 27 -4.84 4.20 -14.64
C ALA A 27 -5.24 2.73 -14.82
N PHE A 28 -5.95 2.46 -15.92
CA PHE A 28 -6.18 1.13 -16.44
C PHE A 28 -5.76 1.09 -17.91
N ARG A 29 -4.69 0.36 -18.20
CA ARG A 29 -4.07 0.26 -19.53
C ARG A 29 -4.31 -1.15 -20.09
N ALA A 30 -5.29 -1.27 -20.98
CA ALA A 30 -5.59 -2.53 -21.63
C ALA A 30 -4.60 -2.81 -22.77
N ALA A 31 -4.03 -4.01 -22.81
CA ALA A 31 -3.21 -4.49 -23.93
C ALA A 31 -4.07 -5.08 -25.06
N GLY A 32 -5.38 -5.21 -24.86
CA GLY A 32 -6.39 -5.73 -25.80
C GLY A 32 -7.65 -6.17 -25.06
N ASP A 33 -8.65 -6.67 -25.79
CA ASP A 33 -9.92 -7.19 -25.23
C ASP A 33 -9.89 -8.69 -24.93
N GLY A 34 -8.71 -9.23 -24.68
CA GLY A 34 -8.47 -10.64 -24.39
C GLY A 34 -9.13 -11.12 -23.09
N ASP A 35 -9.15 -12.44 -22.94
CA ASP A 35 -9.52 -13.07 -21.68
C ASP A 35 -8.35 -13.03 -20.70
N VAL A 36 -8.63 -12.68 -19.44
CA VAL A 36 -7.68 -12.73 -18.33
C VAL A 36 -7.97 -14.00 -17.53
N SER A 37 -6.97 -14.87 -17.42
CA SER A 37 -7.01 -16.09 -16.60
C SER A 37 -6.14 -15.96 -15.34
N ARG A 38 -5.12 -15.09 -15.39
CA ARG A 38 -4.18 -14.88 -14.29
C ARG A 38 -3.94 -13.40 -14.05
N VAL A 39 -4.02 -12.99 -12.78
CA VAL A 39 -3.71 -11.65 -12.26
C VAL A 39 -2.46 -11.73 -11.40
N GLY A 40 -1.46 -10.89 -11.71
CA GLY A 40 -0.32 -10.66 -10.84
C GLY A 40 -0.47 -9.36 -10.07
N TYR A 41 -0.03 -9.30 -8.82
CA TYR A 41 -0.03 -8.06 -8.06
C TYR A 41 1.31 -7.79 -7.37
N ALA A 42 1.67 -6.53 -7.30
CA ALA A 42 2.87 -6.00 -6.65
C ALA A 42 2.61 -4.57 -6.14
N THR A 43 3.45 -4.05 -5.27
CA THR A 43 3.37 -2.63 -4.88
C THR A 43 3.83 -1.74 -6.03
N ASN A 44 4.92 -2.11 -6.70
CA ASN A 44 5.59 -1.26 -7.68
C ASN A 44 5.57 -1.85 -9.09
N LEU A 45 5.44 -0.98 -10.09
CA LEU A 45 5.71 -1.34 -11.48
C LEU A 45 7.19 -1.11 -11.78
N THR A 46 7.98 -2.18 -11.74
CA THR A 46 9.43 -2.19 -11.98
C THR A 46 9.81 -3.20 -13.07
N PRO A 47 11.02 -3.11 -13.65
CA PRO A 47 11.51 -4.16 -14.56
C PRO A 47 11.41 -5.56 -13.97
N GLU A 48 11.74 -5.72 -12.69
CA GLU A 48 11.71 -7.00 -11.99
C GLU A 48 10.29 -7.57 -11.91
N THR A 49 9.31 -6.77 -11.47
CA THR A 49 7.91 -7.21 -11.34
C THR A 49 7.26 -7.49 -12.69
N VAL A 50 7.62 -6.72 -13.73
CA VAL A 50 7.16 -6.97 -15.11
C VAL A 50 7.76 -8.27 -15.66
N GLU A 51 9.06 -8.52 -15.47
CA GLU A 51 9.68 -9.77 -15.90
C GLU A 51 9.11 -10.99 -15.16
N GLU A 52 8.78 -10.83 -13.88
CA GLU A 52 8.09 -11.86 -13.11
C GLU A 52 6.68 -12.12 -13.67
N ALA A 53 5.96 -11.08 -14.02
CA ALA A 53 4.64 -11.19 -14.65
C ALA A 53 4.72 -11.94 -16.01
N VAL A 54 5.73 -11.63 -16.83
CA VAL A 54 5.99 -12.32 -18.10
C VAL A 54 6.27 -13.80 -17.87
N ARG A 55 7.20 -14.13 -16.95
CA ARG A 55 7.57 -15.54 -16.64
C ARG A 55 6.36 -16.38 -16.19
N ASN A 56 5.40 -15.75 -15.51
CA ASN A 56 4.22 -16.41 -14.96
C ASN A 56 2.97 -16.28 -15.85
N GLU A 57 3.10 -15.80 -17.09
CA GLU A 57 2.00 -15.67 -18.05
C GLU A 57 0.81 -14.86 -17.48
N VAL A 58 1.11 -13.77 -16.79
CA VAL A 58 0.10 -12.85 -16.22
C VAL A 58 -0.61 -12.11 -17.35
N GLY A 59 -1.94 -12.06 -17.32
CA GLY A 59 -2.73 -11.32 -18.30
C GLY A 59 -3.10 -9.89 -17.83
N LEU A 60 -3.17 -9.69 -16.50
CA LEU A 60 -3.40 -8.38 -15.88
C LEU A 60 -2.47 -8.21 -14.68
N MET A 61 -1.70 -7.13 -14.67
CA MET A 61 -0.88 -6.73 -13.53
C MET A 61 -1.56 -5.60 -12.77
N ILE A 62 -1.68 -5.73 -11.44
CA ILE A 62 -2.22 -4.73 -10.52
C ILE A 62 -1.09 -4.22 -9.65
N THR A 63 -0.88 -2.90 -9.64
CA THR A 63 0.11 -2.27 -8.74
C THR A 63 -0.50 -1.11 -7.94
N HIS A 64 0.19 -0.68 -6.90
CA HIS A 64 -0.10 0.57 -6.21
C HIS A 64 0.54 1.75 -6.94
N HIS A 65 1.82 1.62 -7.26
CA HIS A 65 2.56 2.64 -8.02
C HIS A 65 2.62 2.32 -9.51
N ASP A 66 2.54 3.38 -10.33
CA ASP A 66 3.03 3.34 -11.71
C ASP A 66 4.57 3.33 -11.71
N ALA A 67 5.19 3.04 -12.84
CA ALA A 67 6.62 3.26 -12.99
C ALA A 67 6.91 4.78 -12.94
N TRP A 68 7.91 5.14 -12.15
CA TRP A 68 8.24 6.55 -11.90
C TRP A 68 8.91 7.22 -13.11
N ASP A 69 8.36 8.36 -13.55
CA ASP A 69 8.88 9.14 -14.68
C ASP A 69 10.28 9.72 -14.44
N PHE A 70 10.65 9.93 -13.17
CA PHE A 70 11.97 10.45 -12.78
C PHE A 70 13.07 9.38 -12.68
N LEU A 71 12.73 8.11 -12.89
CA LEU A 71 13.71 7.04 -13.11
C LEU A 71 13.88 6.82 -14.61
N TYR A 72 14.85 7.53 -15.17
CA TYR A 72 15.04 7.70 -16.61
C TYR A 72 15.06 6.38 -17.37
N GLY A 73 14.09 6.20 -18.30
CA GLY A 73 13.95 5.02 -19.15
C GLY A 73 13.23 3.84 -18.52
N MET A 74 12.94 3.85 -17.20
CA MET A 74 12.30 2.71 -16.53
C MET A 74 10.85 2.55 -16.96
N LYS A 75 10.10 3.64 -17.06
CA LYS A 75 8.69 3.59 -17.47
C LYS A 75 8.55 3.11 -18.90
N GLU A 76 9.38 3.62 -19.81
CA GLU A 76 9.41 3.18 -21.22
C GLU A 76 9.74 1.70 -21.34
N TYR A 77 10.70 1.21 -20.53
CA TYR A 77 11.03 -0.21 -20.48
C TYR A 77 9.85 -1.05 -20.01
N CYS A 78 9.26 -0.71 -18.87
CA CYS A 78 8.13 -1.46 -18.31
C CYS A 78 6.94 -1.47 -19.27
N MET A 79 6.54 -0.29 -19.81
CA MET A 79 5.44 -0.20 -20.74
C MET A 79 5.70 -0.97 -22.04
N GLY A 80 6.93 -0.90 -22.56
CA GLY A 80 7.34 -1.66 -23.76
C GLY A 80 7.23 -3.16 -23.54
N LYS A 81 7.68 -3.66 -22.38
CA LYS A 81 7.58 -5.08 -22.03
C LYS A 81 6.15 -5.55 -21.83
N LEU A 82 5.32 -4.78 -21.13
CA LEU A 82 3.91 -5.10 -20.97
C LEU A 82 3.21 -5.20 -22.33
N GLN A 83 3.47 -4.25 -23.26
CA GLN A 83 2.92 -4.26 -24.60
C GLN A 83 3.43 -5.43 -25.45
N GLU A 84 4.73 -5.73 -25.39
CA GLU A 84 5.37 -6.85 -26.12
C GLU A 84 4.71 -8.19 -25.76
N HIS A 85 4.34 -8.37 -24.49
CA HIS A 85 3.76 -9.62 -23.98
C HIS A 85 2.24 -9.59 -23.81
N GLY A 86 1.57 -8.52 -24.25
CA GLY A 86 0.11 -8.41 -24.17
C GLY A 86 -0.44 -8.37 -22.74
N ILE A 87 0.35 -7.89 -21.78
CA ILE A 87 -0.05 -7.79 -20.37
C ILE A 87 -0.74 -6.44 -20.14
N SER A 88 -1.98 -6.48 -19.69
CA SER A 88 -2.70 -5.29 -19.24
C SER A 88 -2.19 -4.86 -17.85
N HIS A 89 -2.24 -3.56 -17.57
CA HIS A 89 -1.78 -3.01 -16.31
C HIS A 89 -2.77 -2.01 -15.73
N CYS A 90 -2.99 -2.05 -14.43
CA CYS A 90 -3.65 -0.98 -13.71
C CYS A 90 -2.91 -0.65 -12.41
N PHE A 91 -2.94 0.64 -12.06
CA PHE A 91 -2.47 1.09 -10.75
C PHE A 91 -3.51 2.02 -10.11
N PHE A 92 -3.52 2.02 -8.79
CA PHE A 92 -4.36 2.88 -7.96
C PHE A 92 -3.53 3.36 -6.77
N HIS A 93 -3.07 4.61 -6.82
CA HIS A 93 -2.26 5.24 -5.77
C HIS A 93 -3.18 5.80 -4.67
N LEU A 94 -3.43 7.10 -4.60
CA LEU A 94 -4.26 7.70 -3.56
C LEU A 94 -5.68 7.09 -3.42
N PRO A 95 -6.36 6.65 -4.49
CA PRO A 95 -7.63 5.96 -4.32
C PRO A 95 -7.53 4.68 -3.48
N LEU A 96 -6.43 3.92 -3.61
CA LEU A 96 -6.20 2.72 -2.81
C LEU A 96 -5.81 3.07 -1.37
N ASP A 97 -5.01 4.14 -1.15
CA ASP A 97 -4.68 4.60 0.21
C ASP A 97 -5.92 4.97 1.02
N ASP A 98 -6.88 5.69 0.40
CA ASP A 98 -8.09 6.13 1.08
C ASP A 98 -9.13 5.01 1.27
N ALA A 99 -9.04 3.91 0.53
CA ALA A 99 -10.00 2.82 0.61
C ALA A 99 -9.98 2.10 1.97
N ASP A 100 -11.13 1.63 2.45
CA ASP A 100 -11.23 0.88 3.71
C ASP A 100 -10.63 -0.54 3.63
N PHE A 101 -10.25 -0.96 2.43
CA PHE A 101 -9.48 -2.17 2.13
C PHE A 101 -8.07 -1.85 1.60
N GLY A 102 -7.66 -0.57 1.62
CA GLY A 102 -6.43 -0.08 1.03
C GLY A 102 -5.20 -0.27 1.93
N THR A 103 -4.10 0.40 1.57
CA THR A 103 -2.76 0.18 2.12
C THR A 103 -2.70 0.24 3.66
N SER A 104 -2.88 1.40 4.26
CA SER A 104 -2.85 1.59 5.72
C SER A 104 -3.96 0.84 6.45
N ALA A 105 -5.16 0.75 5.85
CA ALA A 105 -6.28 0.03 6.46
C ALA A 105 -6.02 -1.47 6.55
N SER A 106 -5.41 -2.05 5.54
CA SER A 106 -5.10 -3.48 5.48
C SER A 106 -3.95 -3.85 6.42
N LEU A 107 -2.88 -3.04 6.45
CA LEU A 107 -1.78 -3.25 7.40
C LEU A 107 -2.27 -3.13 8.85
N ALA A 108 -3.10 -2.12 9.17
CA ALA A 108 -3.68 -1.98 10.50
C ALA A 108 -4.51 -3.21 10.91
N LYS A 109 -5.34 -3.73 10.01
CA LYS A 109 -6.14 -4.95 10.26
C LYS A 109 -5.26 -6.20 10.42
N ALA A 110 -4.20 -6.33 9.60
CA ALA A 110 -3.26 -7.45 9.72
C ALA A 110 -2.51 -7.44 11.06
N LEU A 111 -2.25 -6.26 11.63
CA LEU A 111 -1.72 -6.10 12.99
C LEU A 111 -2.75 -6.41 14.11
N GLY A 112 -4.01 -6.63 13.78
CA GLY A 112 -5.07 -6.84 14.75
C GLY A 112 -5.65 -5.56 15.35
N LEU A 113 -5.43 -4.42 14.73
CA LEU A 113 -6.02 -3.13 15.13
C LEU A 113 -7.48 -3.04 14.67
N ARG A 114 -8.35 -2.62 15.56
CA ARG A 114 -9.69 -2.15 15.23
C ARG A 114 -9.60 -0.68 14.80
N ILE A 115 -9.82 -0.40 13.53
CA ILE A 115 -9.78 0.96 12.99
C ILE A 115 -10.91 1.78 13.63
N VAL A 116 -10.58 2.98 14.10
CA VAL A 116 -11.50 3.90 14.78
C VAL A 116 -11.62 5.24 14.06
N GLU A 117 -10.60 5.63 13.25
CA GLU A 117 -10.54 6.94 12.62
C GLU A 117 -9.68 6.92 11.36
N LYS A 118 -10.00 7.76 10.39
CA LYS A 118 -9.13 8.11 9.26
C LYS A 118 -8.15 9.21 9.69
N SER A 119 -6.93 9.18 9.17
CA SER A 119 -5.84 10.11 9.51
C SER A 119 -5.03 10.47 8.28
N ASN A 120 -4.10 11.42 8.41
CA ASN A 120 -3.16 11.82 7.36
C ASN A 120 -3.91 12.26 6.09
N LEU A 121 -4.65 13.37 6.21
CA LEU A 121 -5.38 13.96 5.08
C LEU A 121 -4.41 14.52 4.03
N TYR A 122 -4.50 14.03 2.81
CA TYR A 122 -3.71 14.45 1.67
C TYR A 122 -4.57 15.01 0.54
N ARG A 123 -4.10 16.07 -0.13
CA ARG A 123 -4.82 16.79 -1.20
C ARG A 123 -6.27 17.15 -0.81
N ASP A 124 -6.52 17.49 0.46
CA ASP A 124 -7.82 17.86 1.03
C ASP A 124 -8.96 16.85 0.78
N THR A 125 -8.61 15.60 0.43
CA THR A 125 -9.58 14.61 -0.05
C THR A 125 -9.28 13.18 0.39
N PHE A 126 -8.01 12.76 0.34
CA PHE A 126 -7.60 11.39 0.62
C PHE A 126 -7.04 11.25 2.03
N TYR A 127 -7.50 10.25 2.74
CA TYR A 127 -6.94 9.87 4.04
C TYR A 127 -5.99 8.70 3.88
N CYS A 128 -4.68 8.97 3.83
CA CYS A 128 -3.66 7.95 3.62
C CYS A 128 -3.31 7.16 4.88
N GLY A 129 -3.71 7.63 6.07
CA GLY A 129 -3.49 6.97 7.35
C GLY A 129 -4.77 6.43 7.99
N ARG A 130 -4.58 5.54 8.96
CA ARG A 130 -5.65 4.98 9.80
C ARG A 130 -5.21 4.97 11.26
N ILE A 131 -6.07 5.44 12.15
CA ILE A 131 -5.90 5.25 13.59
C ILE A 131 -6.70 4.03 14.01
N GLY A 132 -6.05 3.13 14.71
CA GLY A 132 -6.65 1.92 15.25
C GLY A 132 -6.26 1.64 16.70
N GLU A 133 -6.98 0.75 17.33
CA GLU A 133 -6.77 0.36 18.74
C GLU A 133 -6.64 -1.14 18.85
N PHE A 134 -5.65 -1.60 19.62
CA PHE A 134 -5.60 -2.97 20.09
C PHE A 134 -6.69 -3.24 21.13
N ASN A 135 -7.22 -4.46 21.18
CA ASN A 135 -8.15 -4.86 22.25
C ASN A 135 -7.49 -4.77 23.63
N ALA A 136 -6.25 -5.22 23.75
CA ALA A 136 -5.39 -5.07 24.92
C ALA A 136 -4.10 -4.35 24.50
N ALA A 137 -3.58 -3.46 25.34
CA ALA A 137 -2.34 -2.77 25.07
C ALA A 137 -1.17 -3.77 24.94
N VAL A 138 -0.22 -3.47 24.06
CA VAL A 138 0.94 -4.31 23.77
C VAL A 138 2.25 -3.61 24.13
N GLU A 139 3.29 -4.37 24.40
CA GLU A 139 4.61 -3.84 24.67
C GLU A 139 5.33 -3.43 23.38
N PHE A 140 6.25 -2.45 23.46
CA PHE A 140 7.00 -1.91 22.33
C PHE A 140 7.67 -3.01 21.48
N GLU A 141 8.40 -3.94 22.13
CA GLU A 141 9.10 -5.03 21.42
C GLU A 141 8.13 -6.05 20.81
N CYS A 142 6.96 -6.25 21.43
CA CYS A 142 5.92 -7.11 20.86
C CYS A 142 5.35 -6.52 19.56
N LEU A 143 5.08 -5.22 19.53
CA LEU A 143 4.63 -4.54 18.30
C LEU A 143 5.70 -4.58 17.22
N ARG A 144 6.98 -4.32 17.57
CA ARG A 144 8.09 -4.42 16.63
C ARG A 144 8.18 -5.81 16.01
N GLY A 145 8.20 -6.85 16.84
CA GLY A 145 8.28 -8.24 16.37
C GLY A 145 7.07 -8.65 15.52
N SER A 146 5.88 -8.15 15.84
CA SER A 146 4.68 -8.39 15.01
C SER A 146 4.81 -7.75 13.63
N LEU A 147 5.32 -6.52 13.55
CA LEU A 147 5.60 -5.85 12.28
C LEU A 147 6.68 -6.58 11.48
N GLU A 148 7.81 -6.96 12.10
CA GLU A 148 8.88 -7.71 11.44
C GLU A 148 8.37 -9.02 10.83
N ASN A 149 7.52 -9.74 11.56
CA ASN A 149 6.91 -10.97 11.06
C ASN A 149 5.95 -10.73 9.89
N LEU A 150 5.14 -9.66 9.94
CA LEU A 150 4.17 -9.33 8.89
C LEU A 150 4.84 -8.84 7.61
N LEU A 151 5.86 -7.98 7.76
CA LEU A 151 6.57 -7.38 6.62
C LEU A 151 7.63 -8.33 6.04
N GLY A 152 8.09 -9.33 6.83
CA GLY A 152 9.17 -10.23 6.44
C GLY A 152 10.55 -9.55 6.39
N GLU A 153 10.71 -8.42 7.13
CA GLU A 153 11.91 -7.59 7.14
C GLU A 153 12.19 -7.00 8.52
N PRO A 154 13.44 -6.54 8.81
CA PRO A 154 13.75 -5.81 10.03
C PRO A 154 13.01 -4.47 10.09
N VAL A 155 12.43 -4.14 11.23
CA VAL A 155 11.75 -2.86 11.48
C VAL A 155 12.62 -1.94 12.32
N ARG A 156 12.90 -0.75 11.79
CA ARG A 156 13.58 0.30 12.54
C ARG A 156 12.60 0.95 13.51
N ALA A 157 12.97 1.06 14.78
CA ALA A 157 12.08 1.59 15.79
C ALA A 157 12.78 2.53 16.78
N TRP A 158 12.06 3.59 17.20
CA TRP A 158 12.50 4.57 18.18
C TRP A 158 11.49 4.65 19.30
N LYS A 159 11.95 4.25 20.48
CA LYS A 159 11.14 4.27 21.71
C LYS A 159 11.21 5.65 22.35
N SER A 160 10.08 6.30 22.54
CA SER A 160 9.94 7.62 23.15
C SER A 160 9.28 7.56 24.53
N HIS A 161 8.61 6.46 24.87
CA HIS A 161 8.01 6.23 26.20
C HIS A 161 7.91 4.74 26.51
N ASP A 162 7.71 4.41 27.80
CA ASP A 162 7.58 3.04 28.30
C ASP A 162 6.12 2.60 28.54
N ARG A 163 5.15 3.45 28.26
CA ARG A 163 3.72 3.06 28.39
C ARG A 163 3.40 1.99 27.37
N PRO A 164 2.59 0.96 27.74
CA PRO A 164 2.05 0.02 26.76
C PRO A 164 1.29 0.74 25.63
N ILE A 165 1.39 0.20 24.43
CA ILE A 165 0.84 0.77 23.21
C ILE A 165 -0.57 0.21 22.99
N LYS A 166 -1.57 1.08 22.91
CA LYS A 166 -2.94 0.71 22.63
C LYS A 166 -3.49 1.37 21.37
N ARG A 167 -3.25 2.65 21.19
CA ARG A 167 -3.73 3.44 20.06
C ARG A 167 -2.58 3.73 19.10
N VAL A 168 -2.75 3.36 17.85
CA VAL A 168 -1.70 3.40 16.83
C VAL A 168 -2.21 4.09 15.58
N CYS A 169 -1.43 5.00 15.04
CA CYS A 169 -1.63 5.52 13.70
C CYS A 169 -0.73 4.76 12.72
N VAL A 170 -1.32 4.23 11.66
CA VAL A 170 -0.64 3.55 10.56
C VAL A 170 -0.77 4.41 9.31
N ALA A 171 0.37 4.83 8.74
CA ALA A 171 0.49 5.49 7.45
C ALA A 171 1.51 4.71 6.61
N ALA A 172 1.02 3.71 5.86
CA ALA A 172 1.84 2.87 5.00
C ALA A 172 2.56 3.72 3.94
N GLY A 173 3.69 3.25 3.46
CA GLY A 173 4.48 3.96 2.45
C GLY A 173 5.11 5.24 2.96
N GLY A 174 4.88 6.34 2.28
CA GLY A 174 5.60 7.61 2.42
C GLY A 174 5.16 8.54 3.56
N GLY A 175 4.62 8.04 4.67
CA GLY A 175 4.21 8.83 5.85
C GLY A 175 5.38 9.47 6.62
N LEU A 176 6.31 10.12 5.94
CA LEU A 176 7.60 10.56 6.46
C LEU A 176 7.63 12.01 6.97
N MET A 177 6.60 12.81 6.67
CA MET A 177 6.58 14.22 7.02
C MET A 177 6.21 14.43 8.48
N THR A 178 6.70 15.52 9.07
CA THR A 178 6.36 15.86 10.47
C THR A 178 4.87 16.10 10.67
N ASN A 179 4.15 16.56 9.64
CA ASN A 179 2.69 16.71 9.69
C ASN A 179 2.00 15.33 9.84
N ASP A 180 2.52 14.29 9.20
CA ASP A 180 1.95 12.93 9.30
C ASP A 180 2.06 12.41 10.74
N VAL A 181 3.24 12.60 11.36
CA VAL A 181 3.45 12.26 12.78
C VAL A 181 2.59 13.15 13.69
N LYS A 182 2.40 14.43 13.33
CA LYS A 182 1.58 15.36 14.10
C LYS A 182 0.11 14.92 14.14
N ASP A 183 -0.42 14.41 13.04
CA ASP A 183 -1.78 13.87 13.00
C ASP A 183 -1.94 12.69 13.98
N ALA A 184 -0.93 11.83 14.09
CA ALA A 184 -0.90 10.75 15.08
C ALA A 184 -0.87 11.29 16.53
N VAL A 185 -0.08 12.34 16.79
CA VAL A 185 0.00 12.99 18.10
C VAL A 185 -1.33 13.67 18.46
N ASP A 186 -1.92 14.41 17.54
CA ASP A 186 -3.24 15.06 17.72
C ASP A 186 -4.35 14.01 17.93
N GLY A 187 -4.24 12.86 17.26
CA GLY A 187 -5.07 11.68 17.47
C GLY A 187 -4.79 10.92 18.75
N THR A 188 -3.92 11.42 19.63
CA THR A 188 -3.53 10.81 20.93
C THR A 188 -3.00 9.37 20.81
N CYS A 189 -2.26 9.08 19.73
CA CYS A 189 -1.66 7.78 19.51
C CYS A 189 -0.43 7.53 20.40
N ASP A 190 -0.24 6.30 20.84
CA ASP A 190 0.96 5.85 21.55
C ASP A 190 2.10 5.53 20.58
N ALA A 191 1.76 5.20 19.33
CA ALA A 191 2.71 4.83 18.30
C ALA A 191 2.28 5.30 16.90
N TYR A 192 3.29 5.55 16.06
CA TYR A 192 3.16 5.82 14.65
C TYR A 192 3.94 4.80 13.83
N ILE A 193 3.31 4.22 12.81
CA ILE A 193 3.88 3.21 11.92
C ILE A 193 3.87 3.77 10.50
N THR A 194 5.02 3.69 9.80
CA THR A 194 5.16 4.13 8.40
C THR A 194 6.20 3.30 7.64
N GLY A 195 6.26 3.44 6.31
CA GLY A 195 7.27 2.81 5.45
C GLY A 195 8.55 3.63 5.30
N GLU A 196 8.48 4.96 5.47
CA GLU A 196 9.63 5.85 5.29
C GLU A 196 9.84 6.79 6.47
N LYS A 197 11.07 7.31 6.56
CA LYS A 197 11.41 8.34 7.54
C LYS A 197 12.51 9.27 7.03
N THR A 198 12.50 10.51 7.49
CA THR A 198 13.61 11.47 7.42
C THR A 198 14.23 11.64 8.80
N LEU A 199 15.29 12.48 8.89
CA LEU A 199 15.78 12.97 10.18
C LEU A 199 14.65 13.65 10.98
N TYR A 200 13.87 14.48 10.31
CA TYR A 200 12.81 15.29 10.94
C TYR A 200 11.68 14.44 11.49
N THR A 201 11.32 13.36 10.82
CA THR A 201 10.32 12.37 11.29
C THR A 201 10.72 11.83 12.65
N VAL A 202 12.00 11.37 12.77
CA VAL A 202 12.54 10.80 14.01
C VAL A 202 12.63 11.86 15.11
N GLU A 203 13.18 13.03 14.82
CA GLU A 203 13.35 14.09 15.80
C GLU A 203 12.00 14.59 16.32
N TYR A 204 10.99 14.74 15.45
CA TYR A 204 9.67 15.16 15.88
C TYR A 204 8.96 14.07 16.71
N ALA A 205 9.06 12.81 16.33
CA ALA A 205 8.49 11.71 17.11
C ALA A 205 9.07 11.65 18.54
N ARG A 206 10.38 11.85 18.66
CA ARG A 206 11.08 11.92 19.96
C ARG A 206 10.65 13.13 20.78
N PHE A 207 10.58 14.31 20.16
CA PHE A 207 10.14 15.55 20.80
C PHE A 207 8.68 15.46 21.30
N ALA A 208 7.81 14.92 20.46
CA ALA A 208 6.38 14.75 20.78
C ALA A 208 6.11 13.56 21.74
N GLY A 209 7.09 12.71 22.00
CA GLY A 209 6.97 11.58 22.90
C GLY A 209 6.10 10.45 22.36
N ILE A 210 6.06 10.23 21.01
CA ILE A 210 5.36 9.12 20.37
C ILE A 210 6.37 8.04 19.91
N ASN A 211 6.05 6.77 20.10
CA ASN A 211 6.86 5.67 19.59
C ASN A 211 6.77 5.61 18.06
N LEU A 212 7.91 5.43 17.37
CA LEU A 212 7.97 5.38 15.92
C LEU A 212 8.46 4.01 15.45
N PHE A 213 7.75 3.42 14.47
CA PHE A 213 8.12 2.18 13.80
C PHE A 213 8.16 2.42 12.30
N VAL A 214 9.24 1.99 11.65
CA VAL A 214 9.49 2.22 10.22
C VAL A 214 9.89 0.91 9.55
N GLY A 215 9.01 0.39 8.70
CA GLY A 215 9.29 -0.70 7.77
C GLY A 215 9.89 -0.16 6.46
N SER A 216 9.61 -0.83 5.35
CA SER A 216 9.85 -0.32 4.01
C SER A 216 8.58 0.25 3.39
N HIS A 217 8.73 1.15 2.43
CA HIS A 217 7.63 1.70 1.64
C HIS A 217 6.85 0.57 0.97
N THR A 218 7.55 -0.24 0.19
CA THR A 218 7.00 -1.35 -0.57
C THR A 218 6.18 -2.33 0.26
N PHE A 219 6.76 -2.84 1.37
CA PHE A 219 6.13 -3.92 2.12
C PHE A 219 5.09 -3.46 3.13
N THR A 220 5.07 -2.17 3.50
CA THR A 220 3.95 -1.62 4.27
C THR A 220 2.68 -1.42 3.43
N GLU A 221 2.80 -1.22 2.11
CA GLU A 221 1.67 -0.97 1.21
C GLU A 221 1.10 -2.22 0.55
N ILE A 222 1.89 -3.30 0.43
CA ILE A 222 1.48 -4.52 -0.30
C ILE A 222 0.14 -5.09 0.17
N PHE A 223 -0.20 -4.93 1.43
CA PHE A 223 -1.46 -5.43 2.01
C PHE A 223 -2.71 -4.86 1.33
N GLY A 224 -2.66 -3.60 0.90
CA GLY A 224 -3.76 -2.97 0.16
C GLY A 224 -3.89 -3.54 -1.26
N VAL A 225 -2.77 -3.75 -1.93
CA VAL A 225 -2.74 -4.34 -3.28
C VAL A 225 -3.22 -5.80 -3.25
N GLU A 226 -2.76 -6.57 -2.26
CA GLU A 226 -3.22 -7.93 -2.02
C GLU A 226 -4.73 -7.99 -1.81
N ASN A 227 -5.30 -7.09 -1.00
CA ASN A 227 -6.74 -7.01 -0.79
C ASN A 227 -7.52 -6.61 -2.04
N LEU A 228 -6.97 -5.70 -2.85
CA LEU A 228 -7.58 -5.35 -4.14
C LEU A 228 -7.61 -6.57 -5.08
N ALA A 229 -6.49 -7.29 -5.17
CA ALA A 229 -6.39 -8.50 -5.98
C ALA A 229 -7.30 -9.64 -5.45
N ALA A 230 -7.41 -9.79 -4.11
CA ALA A 230 -8.33 -10.74 -3.49
C ALA A 230 -9.80 -10.45 -3.83
N LYS A 231 -10.23 -9.16 -3.88
CA LYS A 231 -11.57 -8.77 -4.30
C LYS A 231 -11.88 -9.17 -5.75
N VAL A 232 -10.87 -9.12 -6.64
CA VAL A 232 -10.99 -9.65 -7.99
C VAL A 232 -11.20 -11.16 -7.96
N LYS A 233 -10.40 -11.89 -7.17
CA LYS A 233 -10.54 -13.33 -6.97
C LYS A 233 -11.91 -13.73 -6.43
N ASP A 234 -12.39 -13.01 -5.40
CA ASP A 234 -13.70 -13.28 -4.78
C ASP A 234 -14.85 -13.08 -5.77
N ARG A 235 -14.75 -12.07 -6.64
CA ARG A 235 -15.76 -11.78 -7.64
C ARG A 235 -15.78 -12.79 -8.77
N PHE A 236 -14.63 -13.33 -9.14
CA PHE A 236 -14.43 -14.09 -10.36
C PHE A 236 -13.85 -15.50 -10.13
N GLY A 237 -14.02 -16.12 -9.07
CA GLY A 237 -13.71 -17.51 -8.67
C GLY A 237 -12.61 -18.28 -9.44
N ASP A 238 -12.74 -18.34 -10.75
CA ASP A 238 -11.87 -19.12 -11.64
C ASP A 238 -10.57 -18.39 -12.05
N ILE A 239 -10.41 -17.09 -11.67
CA ILE A 239 -9.18 -16.34 -12.00
C ILE A 239 -8.05 -16.76 -11.04
N ASP A 240 -6.87 -17.01 -11.58
CA ASP A 240 -5.67 -17.25 -10.77
C ASP A 240 -5.10 -15.90 -10.31
N VAL A 241 -4.75 -15.77 -9.02
CA VAL A 241 -4.21 -14.53 -8.46
C VAL A 241 -2.93 -14.86 -7.73
N MET A 242 -1.83 -14.15 -8.08
CA MET A 242 -0.52 -14.39 -7.51
C MET A 242 0.20 -13.10 -7.12
N LYS A 243 0.92 -13.13 -6.01
CA LYS A 243 1.88 -12.08 -5.65
C LYS A 243 3.11 -12.19 -6.55
N LEU A 244 3.49 -11.09 -7.19
CA LEU A 244 4.75 -10.99 -7.90
C LEU A 244 5.87 -10.71 -6.90
N LYS A 245 7.06 -11.23 -7.20
CA LYS A 245 8.21 -11.04 -6.31
C LYS A 245 8.72 -9.62 -6.40
N GLU A 246 8.95 -9.02 -5.25
CA GLU A 246 9.67 -7.75 -5.06
C GLU A 246 10.83 -7.99 -4.09
N ASP A 247 11.99 -7.43 -4.36
CA ASP A 247 13.15 -7.57 -3.48
C ASP A 247 13.14 -6.49 -2.37
N HIS A 248 13.69 -6.81 -1.20
CA HIS A 248 13.90 -5.87 -0.10
C HIS A 248 15.13 -5.00 -0.41
N ILE A 249 14.90 -3.82 -0.97
CA ILE A 249 15.96 -2.88 -1.39
C ILE A 249 16.04 -1.60 -0.54
N GLU A 250 15.16 -1.42 0.47
CA GLU A 250 14.99 -0.21 1.28
C GLU A 250 15.65 -0.30 2.68
#